data_20105ccb151a49c706113d4414fe037d
#
_entry.id   20105ccb151a49c706113d4414fe037d
#
_cell.length_a   1.000
_cell.length_b   1.000
_cell.length_c   1.000
_cell.angle_alpha   90.00
_cell.angle_beta   90.00
_cell.angle_gamma   90.00
#
_symmetry.space_group_name_H-M   'P 1'
#
loop_
_entity.id
_entity.type
_entity.pdbx_description
1 polymer ?
#
loop_
_entity_poly.entity_id
_entity_poly.type
_entity_poly.pdbx_seq_one_letter_code
_entity_poly.pdbx_strand_id
1 'polypeptide(L)'
;MCNLYHSAQALKEQGVRVVSCDEKTGIQAIERLITSMKKGQAERREANYIRHGTQCLIANFEIAMGNIIAPSIGDTRKENDFVEHIKNTVATAPQAQWIFIVDQLNTHQSSSLVEYIASVCGYNGDLGKKGKSGIQKDMPSRMEFLSDENHRIRFFYTPKHASWLNQIEVWFSILARKLLKRLSVPAKDELKNKIFQFIEYFNLTAAKAFRWTYKGKSKT
;
A
#
# COMPACT_ATOMS: atom_id res chain seq x y z
N MET A 1 -15.31 7.68 3.23
CA MET A 1 -14.30 7.26 2.24
C MET A 1 -14.52 7.89 0.86
N CYS A 2 -15.68 7.73 0.20
CA CYS A 2 -15.91 8.34 -1.12
C CYS A 2 -15.70 9.87 -1.10
N ASN A 3 -16.13 10.54 -0.03
CA ASN A 3 -15.88 11.97 0.14
C ASN A 3 -14.38 12.30 0.22
N LEU A 4 -13.56 11.47 0.88
CA LEU A 4 -12.10 11.65 0.91
C LEU A 4 -11.49 11.58 -0.51
N TYR A 5 -11.97 10.66 -1.35
CA TYR A 5 -11.50 10.56 -2.73
C TYR A 5 -11.87 11.79 -3.56
N HIS A 6 -13.07 12.34 -3.36
CA HIS A 6 -13.50 13.54 -4.08
C HIS A 6 -12.81 14.81 -3.58
N SER A 7 -12.48 14.89 -2.28
CA SER A 7 -11.84 16.06 -1.67
C SER A 7 -10.31 16.00 -1.68
N ALA A 8 -9.69 14.90 -2.14
CA ALA A 8 -8.25 14.68 -2.03
C ALA A 8 -7.40 15.80 -2.67
N GLN A 9 -7.86 16.39 -3.78
CA GLN A 9 -7.17 17.50 -4.42
C GLN A 9 -7.22 18.76 -3.55
N ALA A 10 -8.39 19.13 -3.04
CA ALA A 10 -8.55 20.29 -2.15
C ALA A 10 -7.80 20.10 -0.82
N LEU A 11 -7.80 18.88 -0.27
CA LEU A 11 -7.03 18.52 0.92
C LEU A 11 -5.52 18.69 0.70
N LYS A 12 -5.03 18.30 -0.48
CA LYS A 12 -3.61 18.46 -0.83
C LYS A 12 -3.20 19.95 -0.87
N GLU A 13 -4.04 20.82 -1.39
CA GLU A 13 -3.82 22.26 -1.40
C GLU A 13 -3.75 22.85 0.02
N GLN A 14 -4.38 22.18 0.99
CA GLN A 14 -4.32 22.50 2.43
C GLN A 14 -3.16 21.81 3.17
N GLY A 15 -2.25 21.14 2.46
CA GLY A 15 -1.12 20.42 3.05
C GLY A 15 -1.46 19.04 3.63
N VAL A 16 -2.64 18.48 3.29
CA VAL A 16 -3.06 17.14 3.72
C VAL A 16 -2.87 16.15 2.57
N ARG A 17 -2.07 15.13 2.79
CA ARG A 17 -1.82 14.05 1.82
C ARG A 17 -2.73 12.86 2.10
N VAL A 18 -3.55 12.49 1.13
CA VAL A 18 -4.43 11.32 1.20
C VAL A 18 -3.83 10.20 0.36
N VAL A 19 -3.53 9.08 1.00
CA VAL A 19 -2.94 7.91 0.36
C VAL A 19 -3.78 6.66 0.61
N SER A 20 -3.92 5.85 -0.42
CA SER A 20 -4.49 4.51 -0.36
C SER A 20 -3.32 3.54 -0.21
N CYS A 21 -3.27 2.78 0.87
CA CYS A 21 -2.16 1.90 1.24
C CYS A 21 -2.65 0.45 1.38
N ASP A 22 -1.87 -0.50 0.86
CA ASP A 22 -2.13 -1.94 1.00
C ASP A 22 -0.89 -2.77 0.65
N GLU A 23 -0.98 -4.10 0.85
CA GLU A 23 0.05 -5.07 0.54
C GLU A 23 -0.32 -5.98 -0.65
N LYS A 24 0.54 -6.01 -1.64
CA LYS A 24 0.51 -7.07 -2.66
C LYS A 24 1.46 -8.19 -2.27
N THR A 25 0.89 -9.29 -1.81
CA THR A 25 1.63 -10.47 -1.35
C THR A 25 1.85 -11.49 -2.45
N GLY A 26 2.77 -12.45 -2.22
CA GLY A 26 2.96 -13.61 -3.09
C GLY A 26 3.47 -13.26 -4.48
N ILE A 27 4.18 -12.14 -4.66
CA ILE A 27 4.82 -11.79 -5.92
C ILE A 27 5.99 -12.75 -6.13
N GLN A 28 5.88 -13.65 -7.11
CA GLN A 28 6.86 -14.71 -7.34
C GLN A 28 7.98 -14.23 -8.27
N ALA A 29 9.24 -14.48 -7.88
CA ALA A 29 10.37 -14.46 -8.79
C ALA A 29 10.34 -15.75 -9.61
N ILE A 30 9.93 -15.65 -10.85
CA ILE A 30 9.76 -16.79 -11.76
C ILE A 30 10.74 -16.62 -12.93
N GLU A 31 11.61 -17.61 -13.11
CA GLU A 31 12.42 -17.75 -14.31
C GLU A 31 11.73 -18.70 -15.28
N ARG A 32 11.39 -18.20 -16.46
CA ARG A 32 10.79 -18.99 -17.54
C ARG A 32 11.87 -19.48 -18.45
N LEU A 33 11.89 -20.78 -18.68
CA LEU A 33 12.76 -21.38 -19.67
C LEU A 33 12.27 -20.93 -21.07
N ILE A 34 13.08 -20.19 -21.77
CA ILE A 34 12.77 -19.72 -23.12
C ILE A 34 13.42 -20.71 -24.09
N THR A 35 12.61 -21.42 -24.85
CA THR A 35 13.13 -22.16 -26.00
C THR A 35 13.43 -21.17 -27.10
N SER A 36 14.67 -21.17 -27.63
CA SER A 36 15.10 -20.25 -28.67
C SER A 36 14.17 -20.29 -29.87
N MET A 37 13.70 -19.13 -30.31
CA MET A 37 12.84 -18.99 -31.50
C MET A 37 13.64 -19.37 -32.74
N LYS A 38 13.12 -20.30 -33.53
CA LYS A 38 13.58 -20.48 -34.91
C LYS A 38 12.78 -19.52 -35.82
N LYS A 39 13.46 -18.96 -36.82
CA LYS A 39 12.85 -18.05 -37.81
C LYS A 39 11.56 -18.68 -38.39
N GLY A 40 10.42 -18.01 -38.24
CA GLY A 40 9.12 -18.47 -38.73
C GLY A 40 8.28 -19.30 -37.75
N GLN A 41 8.72 -19.50 -36.50
CA GLN A 41 7.92 -20.16 -35.47
C GLN A 41 7.46 -19.16 -34.42
N ALA A 42 6.21 -19.33 -33.94
CA ALA A 42 5.70 -18.52 -32.82
C ALA A 42 6.49 -18.83 -31.52
N GLU A 43 6.70 -17.80 -30.70
CA GLU A 43 7.30 -17.96 -29.36
C GLU A 43 6.50 -18.98 -28.55
N ARG A 44 7.07 -20.13 -28.27
CA ARG A 44 6.51 -21.09 -27.30
C ARG A 44 7.13 -20.81 -25.94
N ARG A 45 6.35 -20.27 -25.03
CA ARG A 45 6.72 -20.21 -23.62
C ARG A 45 6.45 -21.57 -23.02
N GLU A 46 7.50 -22.26 -22.58
CA GLU A 46 7.33 -23.53 -21.89
C GLU A 46 6.50 -23.34 -20.60
N ALA A 47 5.66 -24.32 -20.28
CA ALA A 47 4.93 -24.36 -19.02
C ALA A 47 5.87 -24.50 -17.82
N ASN A 48 7.12 -24.93 -18.06
CA ASN A 48 8.13 -25.13 -17.05
C ASN A 48 8.77 -23.81 -16.63
N TYR A 49 8.80 -23.57 -15.33
CA TYR A 49 9.44 -22.40 -14.73
C TYR A 49 10.13 -22.78 -13.42
N ILE A 50 11.19 -22.05 -13.09
CA ILE A 50 11.89 -22.17 -11.81
C ILE A 50 11.41 -21.04 -10.90
N ARG A 51 11.10 -21.38 -9.65
CA ARG A 51 10.73 -20.40 -8.62
C ARG A 51 11.94 -20.05 -7.77
N HIS A 52 12.25 -18.77 -7.66
CA HIS A 52 13.34 -18.23 -6.86
C HIS A 52 12.87 -17.55 -5.56
N GLY A 53 11.61 -17.82 -5.17
CA GLY A 53 10.99 -17.28 -3.96
C GLY A 53 9.91 -16.25 -4.24
N THR A 54 9.40 -15.66 -3.15
CA THR A 54 8.33 -14.68 -3.19
C THR A 54 8.73 -13.39 -2.47
N GLN A 55 8.12 -12.29 -2.86
CA GLN A 55 8.21 -11.01 -2.17
C GLN A 55 6.83 -10.42 -1.93
N CYS A 56 6.77 -9.49 -0.96
CA CYS A 56 5.62 -8.65 -0.66
C CYS A 56 5.97 -7.20 -0.97
N LEU A 57 5.09 -6.51 -1.68
CA LEU A 57 5.16 -5.07 -1.93
C LEU A 57 4.12 -4.37 -1.06
N ILE A 58 4.56 -3.44 -0.21
CA ILE A 58 3.68 -2.48 0.45
C ILE A 58 3.79 -1.17 -0.31
N ALA A 59 2.66 -0.58 -0.71
CA ALA A 59 2.68 0.62 -1.54
C ALA A 59 1.59 1.60 -1.15
N ASN A 60 1.86 2.88 -1.38
CA ASN A 60 0.94 3.99 -1.19
C ASN A 60 0.62 4.62 -2.54
N PHE A 61 -0.66 4.68 -2.89
CA PHE A 61 -1.16 5.44 -4.03
C PHE A 61 -1.68 6.79 -3.54
N GLU A 62 -0.99 7.88 -3.89
CA GLU A 62 -1.44 9.23 -3.56
C GLU A 62 -2.65 9.60 -4.42
N ILE A 63 -3.79 9.80 -3.77
CA ILE A 63 -5.08 9.94 -4.45
C ILE A 63 -5.13 11.17 -5.35
N ALA A 64 -4.61 12.30 -4.89
CA ALA A 64 -4.64 13.56 -5.62
C ALA A 64 -3.74 13.56 -6.86
N MET A 65 -2.61 12.86 -6.82
CA MET A 65 -1.61 12.86 -7.90
C MET A 65 -1.64 11.61 -8.74
N GLY A 66 -2.10 10.49 -8.18
CA GLY A 66 -2.11 9.21 -8.85
C GLY A 66 -0.75 8.53 -8.99
N ASN A 67 0.22 8.91 -8.17
CA ASN A 67 1.56 8.34 -8.13
C ASN A 67 1.76 7.41 -6.94
N ILE A 68 2.78 6.56 -7.01
CA ILE A 68 3.20 5.70 -5.91
C ILE A 68 4.28 6.40 -5.08
N ILE A 69 4.10 6.38 -3.76
CA ILE A 69 5.00 7.03 -2.82
C ILE A 69 5.65 5.98 -1.92
N ALA A 70 6.98 6.11 -1.70
CA ALA A 70 7.76 5.35 -0.74
C ALA A 70 7.43 3.84 -0.71
N PRO A 71 7.44 3.12 -1.86
CA PRO A 71 7.15 1.69 -1.89
C PRO A 71 8.20 0.90 -1.11
N SER A 72 7.76 -0.13 -0.39
CA SER A 72 8.63 -1.06 0.35
C SER A 72 8.47 -2.47 -0.19
N ILE A 73 9.57 -3.18 -0.44
CA ILE A 73 9.56 -4.57 -0.89
C ILE A 73 10.43 -5.40 0.04
N GLY A 74 9.86 -6.49 0.54
CA GLY A 74 10.52 -7.42 1.45
C GLY A 74 9.95 -8.83 1.36
N ASP A 75 10.51 -9.73 2.15
CA ASP A 75 10.08 -11.13 2.21
C ASP A 75 8.83 -11.33 3.09
N THR A 76 8.53 -10.38 3.95
CA THR A 76 7.45 -10.45 4.94
C THR A 76 6.53 -9.23 4.89
N ARG A 77 5.40 -9.32 5.61
CA ARG A 77 4.45 -8.24 5.86
C ARG A 77 4.06 -8.22 7.34
N LYS A 78 5.05 -8.24 8.20
CA LYS A 78 4.82 -8.23 9.64
C LYS A 78 4.47 -6.82 10.13
N GLU A 79 4.04 -6.73 11.38
CA GLU A 79 3.73 -5.47 12.05
C GLU A 79 4.83 -4.42 11.87
N ASN A 80 6.10 -4.82 12.07
CA ASN A 80 7.25 -3.92 11.92
C ASN A 80 7.46 -3.46 10.46
N ASP A 81 7.23 -4.33 9.49
CA ASP A 81 7.40 -3.98 8.07
C ASP A 81 6.41 -2.87 7.68
N PHE A 82 5.17 -2.96 8.17
CA PHE A 82 4.16 -1.94 7.94
C PHE A 82 4.49 -0.63 8.66
N VAL A 83 4.92 -0.68 9.92
CA VAL A 83 5.31 0.52 10.67
C VAL A 83 6.47 1.25 10.00
N GLU A 84 7.51 0.52 9.57
CA GLU A 84 8.64 1.11 8.84
C GLU A 84 8.19 1.70 7.48
N HIS A 85 7.27 1.05 6.78
CA HIS A 85 6.67 1.59 5.56
C HIS A 85 5.96 2.94 5.82
N ILE A 86 5.16 3.04 6.89
CA ILE A 86 4.49 4.29 7.27
C ILE A 86 5.51 5.37 7.64
N LYS A 87 6.56 5.04 8.42
CA LYS A 87 7.64 5.97 8.76
C LYS A 87 8.32 6.54 7.51
N ASN A 88 8.71 5.67 6.58
CA ASN A 88 9.36 6.07 5.33
C ASN A 88 8.44 6.95 4.48
N THR A 89 7.14 6.66 4.46
CA THR A 89 6.14 7.47 3.75
C THR A 89 6.03 8.86 4.36
N VAL A 90 5.87 8.93 5.67
CA VAL A 90 5.76 10.21 6.41
C VAL A 90 7.04 11.05 6.23
N ALA A 91 8.20 10.41 6.19
CA ALA A 91 9.50 11.08 5.99
C ALA A 91 9.61 11.79 4.62
N THR A 92 8.80 11.42 3.61
CA THR A 92 8.77 12.12 2.31
C THR A 92 8.19 13.54 2.39
N ALA A 93 7.36 13.82 3.42
CA ALA A 93 6.82 15.14 3.71
C ALA A 93 6.55 15.27 5.24
N PRO A 94 7.60 15.53 6.05
CA PRO A 94 7.51 15.44 7.52
C PRO A 94 6.53 16.43 8.15
N GLN A 95 6.27 17.56 7.48
CA GLN A 95 5.37 18.60 7.98
C GLN A 95 3.93 18.44 7.49
N ALA A 96 3.68 17.57 6.50
CA ALA A 96 2.34 17.36 5.98
C ALA A 96 1.45 16.62 6.98
N GLN A 97 0.16 16.88 6.89
CA GLN A 97 -0.84 15.98 7.47
C GLN A 97 -1.04 14.77 6.56
N TRP A 98 -1.30 13.62 7.14
CA TRP A 98 -1.46 12.37 6.40
C TRP A 98 -2.76 11.67 6.74
N ILE A 99 -3.47 11.22 5.72
CA ILE A 99 -4.62 10.33 5.84
C ILE A 99 -4.31 9.06 5.06
N PHE A 100 -4.11 7.96 5.79
CA PHE A 100 -3.89 6.64 5.21
C PHE A 100 -5.23 5.89 5.11
N ILE A 101 -5.65 5.56 3.90
CA ILE A 101 -6.80 4.70 3.67
C ILE A 101 -6.28 3.26 3.58
N VAL A 102 -6.70 2.42 4.51
CA VAL A 102 -6.24 1.04 4.69
C VAL A 102 -7.42 0.09 4.90
N ASP A 103 -7.20 -1.20 4.70
CA ASP A 103 -8.16 -2.21 5.13
C ASP A 103 -8.04 -2.50 6.65
N GLN A 104 -8.88 -3.42 7.16
CA GLN A 104 -8.90 -3.77 8.58
C GLN A 104 -7.94 -4.94 8.91
N LEU A 105 -6.81 -5.06 8.22
CA LEU A 105 -5.80 -6.06 8.54
C LEU A 105 -5.20 -5.79 9.94
N ASN A 106 -4.85 -6.84 10.68
CA ASN A 106 -4.32 -6.72 12.04
C ASN A 106 -3.05 -5.87 12.13
N THR A 107 -2.20 -5.91 11.12
CA THR A 107 -0.98 -5.09 11.02
C THR A 107 -1.28 -3.60 10.97
N HIS A 108 -2.42 -3.22 10.35
CA HIS A 108 -2.89 -1.83 10.22
C HIS A 108 -3.51 -1.26 11.50
N GLN A 109 -3.67 -2.10 12.53
CA GLN A 109 -4.22 -1.76 13.85
C GLN A 109 -3.30 -2.29 14.95
N SER A 110 -2.01 -2.32 14.67
CA SER A 110 -1.03 -2.93 15.56
C SER A 110 -0.65 -2.02 16.74
N SER A 111 -0.12 -2.64 17.80
CA SER A 111 0.35 -1.94 18.98
C SER A 111 1.49 -0.98 18.64
N SER A 112 2.47 -1.45 17.86
CA SER A 112 3.62 -0.65 17.46
C SER A 112 3.26 0.50 16.53
N LEU A 113 2.19 0.37 15.73
CA LEU A 113 1.67 1.49 14.96
C LEU A 113 1.09 2.58 15.86
N VAL A 114 0.32 2.20 16.90
CA VAL A 114 -0.21 3.15 17.90
C VAL A 114 0.93 3.88 18.62
N GLU A 115 1.97 3.16 19.04
CA GLU A 115 3.14 3.75 19.70
C GLU A 115 3.86 4.76 18.81
N TYR A 116 4.04 4.42 17.53
CA TYR A 116 4.63 5.32 16.55
C TYR A 116 3.77 6.59 16.36
N ILE A 117 2.47 6.44 16.13
CA ILE A 117 1.56 7.57 15.91
C ILE A 117 1.48 8.46 17.16
N ALA A 118 1.39 7.87 18.35
CA ALA A 118 1.41 8.61 19.61
C ALA A 118 2.68 9.48 19.73
N SER A 119 3.85 8.89 19.46
CA SER A 119 5.13 9.60 19.47
C SER A 119 5.17 10.78 18.48
N VAL A 120 4.75 10.56 17.23
CA VAL A 120 4.84 11.59 16.18
C VAL A 120 3.78 12.67 16.32
N CYS A 121 2.62 12.35 16.91
CA CYS A 121 1.54 13.31 17.17
C CYS A 121 1.67 14.00 18.54
N GLY A 122 2.71 13.69 19.31
CA GLY A 122 2.94 14.32 20.63
C GLY A 122 1.93 13.92 21.68
N TYR A 123 1.40 12.69 21.61
CA TYR A 123 0.46 12.19 22.61
C TYR A 123 1.18 11.86 23.93
N ASN A 124 0.81 12.53 25.00
CA ASN A 124 1.43 12.38 26.33
C ASN A 124 0.60 11.55 27.31
N GLY A 125 -0.55 11.00 26.87
CA GLY A 125 -1.40 10.16 27.70
C GLY A 125 -0.87 8.73 27.86
N ASP A 126 -1.43 7.97 28.82
CA ASP A 126 -1.13 6.56 28.96
C ASP A 126 -1.80 5.74 27.86
N LEU A 127 -1.01 5.06 27.05
CA LEU A 127 -1.50 4.13 26.02
C LEU A 127 -2.08 2.84 26.59
N GLY A 128 -1.75 2.53 27.83
CA GLY A 128 -2.13 1.26 28.47
C GLY A 128 -1.22 0.10 28.09
N LYS A 129 -1.72 -1.12 28.30
CA LYS A 129 -0.98 -2.37 28.04
C LYS A 129 -1.69 -3.23 27.00
N LYS A 130 -0.92 -3.71 26.00
CA LYS A 130 -1.41 -4.59 24.93
C LYS A 130 -2.22 -5.77 25.48
N GLY A 131 -3.47 -5.88 25.05
CA GLY A 131 -4.38 -6.94 25.46
C GLY A 131 -4.94 -6.81 26.89
N LYS A 132 -4.72 -5.67 27.58
CA LYS A 132 -5.12 -5.52 29.00
C LYS A 132 -5.87 -4.21 29.28
N SER A 133 -5.31 -3.06 28.93
CA SER A 133 -5.87 -1.76 29.35
C SER A 133 -5.60 -0.64 28.37
N GLY A 134 -6.35 0.46 28.49
CA GLY A 134 -6.17 1.68 27.75
C GLY A 134 -6.43 1.52 26.23
N ILE A 135 -5.78 2.35 25.45
CA ILE A 135 -5.83 2.34 23.97
C ILE A 135 -5.31 1.01 23.43
N GLN A 136 -4.34 0.41 24.08
CA GLN A 136 -3.69 -0.82 23.66
C GLN A 136 -4.51 -2.10 23.93
N LYS A 137 -5.67 -2.02 24.63
CA LYS A 137 -6.41 -3.20 25.12
C LYS A 137 -6.90 -4.12 24.01
N ASP A 138 -7.43 -3.57 22.93
CA ASP A 138 -8.02 -4.33 21.82
C ASP A 138 -7.90 -3.58 20.48
N MET A 139 -8.28 -4.24 19.38
CA MET A 139 -8.22 -3.64 18.05
C MET A 139 -9.18 -2.45 17.89
N PRO A 140 -10.44 -2.51 18.36
CA PRO A 140 -11.34 -1.36 18.25
C PRO A 140 -10.77 -0.10 18.90
N SER A 141 -10.21 -0.21 20.10
CA SER A 141 -9.62 0.94 20.81
C SER A 141 -8.39 1.50 20.10
N ARG A 142 -7.54 0.63 19.53
CA ARG A 142 -6.40 1.07 18.69
C ARG A 142 -6.87 1.74 17.41
N MET A 143 -7.90 1.19 16.76
CA MET A 143 -8.46 1.76 15.53
C MET A 143 -9.08 3.13 15.79
N GLU A 144 -9.80 3.31 16.90
CA GLU A 144 -10.36 4.59 17.33
C GLU A 144 -9.26 5.64 17.50
N PHE A 145 -8.20 5.31 18.24
CA PHE A 145 -7.05 6.20 18.42
C PHE A 145 -6.36 6.55 17.09
N LEU A 146 -6.11 5.57 16.23
CA LEU A 146 -5.47 5.78 14.93
C LEU A 146 -6.33 6.58 13.96
N SER A 147 -7.64 6.64 14.17
CA SER A 147 -8.60 7.39 13.34
C SER A 147 -8.90 8.78 13.88
N ASP A 148 -8.31 9.19 15.01
CA ASP A 148 -8.59 10.49 15.62
C ASP A 148 -8.25 11.64 14.65
N GLU A 149 -9.24 12.50 14.41
CA GLU A 149 -9.13 13.63 13.48
C GLU A 149 -8.14 14.70 13.92
N ASN A 150 -7.81 14.75 15.21
CA ASN A 150 -6.82 15.66 15.76
C ASN A 150 -5.38 15.21 15.48
N HIS A 151 -5.17 13.96 15.10
CA HIS A 151 -3.84 13.47 14.78
C HIS A 151 -3.38 14.00 13.42
N ARG A 152 -2.12 14.46 13.38
CA ARG A 152 -1.46 14.86 12.12
C ARG A 152 -1.34 13.70 11.14
N ILE A 153 -1.21 12.47 11.65
CA ILE A 153 -1.18 11.23 10.89
C ILE A 153 -2.33 10.37 11.37
N ARG A 154 -3.30 10.10 10.50
CA ARG A 154 -4.49 9.33 10.86
C ARG A 154 -4.84 8.28 9.83
N PHE A 155 -5.58 7.27 10.25
CA PHE A 155 -5.99 6.14 9.43
C PHE A 155 -7.50 6.17 9.20
N PHE A 156 -7.88 5.88 7.97
CA PHE A 156 -9.26 5.70 7.57
C PHE A 156 -9.46 4.27 7.09
N TYR A 157 -10.26 3.50 7.81
CA TYR A 157 -10.43 2.07 7.52
C TYR A 157 -11.57 1.83 6.53
N THR A 158 -11.30 0.98 5.53
CA THR A 158 -12.35 0.53 4.62
C THR A 158 -13.36 -0.36 5.37
N PRO A 159 -14.64 -0.39 4.96
CA PRO A 159 -15.59 -1.35 5.52
C PRO A 159 -15.12 -2.79 5.33
N LYS A 160 -15.53 -3.68 6.23
CA LYS A 160 -15.24 -5.12 6.08
C LYS A 160 -15.74 -5.63 4.73
N HIS A 161 -14.96 -6.50 4.08
CA HIS A 161 -15.25 -7.07 2.76
C HIS A 161 -15.38 -6.05 1.62
N ALA A 162 -14.82 -4.86 1.78
CA ALA A 162 -14.87 -3.79 0.79
C ALA A 162 -13.46 -3.32 0.36
N SER A 163 -12.48 -4.21 0.31
CA SER A 163 -11.10 -3.92 -0.15
C SER A 163 -11.08 -3.32 -1.56
N TRP A 164 -12.04 -3.68 -2.43
CA TRP A 164 -12.18 -3.10 -3.77
C TRP A 164 -12.38 -1.56 -3.76
N LEU A 165 -12.77 -0.99 -2.64
CA LEU A 165 -12.84 0.46 -2.44
C LEU A 165 -11.44 1.08 -2.23
N ASN A 166 -10.42 0.29 -1.92
CA ASN A 166 -9.06 0.78 -1.75
C ASN A 166 -8.42 1.01 -3.13
N GLN A 167 -8.16 2.26 -3.52
CA GLN A 167 -7.70 2.61 -4.87
C GLN A 167 -6.36 1.99 -5.25
N ILE A 168 -5.50 1.67 -4.29
CA ILE A 168 -4.23 0.99 -4.56
C ILE A 168 -4.44 -0.37 -5.26
N GLU A 169 -5.57 -1.04 -5.05
CA GLU A 169 -5.91 -2.30 -5.71
C GLU A 169 -6.04 -2.15 -7.23
N VAL A 170 -6.54 -1.00 -7.69
CA VAL A 170 -6.56 -0.67 -9.11
C VAL A 170 -5.14 -0.58 -9.66
N TRP A 171 -4.24 0.08 -8.93
CA TRP A 171 -2.84 0.17 -9.32
C TRP A 171 -2.12 -1.19 -9.27
N PHE A 172 -2.37 -2.02 -8.26
CA PHE A 172 -1.86 -3.39 -8.22
C PHE A 172 -2.30 -4.23 -9.42
N SER A 173 -3.51 -3.98 -9.93
CA SER A 173 -3.99 -4.61 -11.16
C SER A 173 -3.21 -4.12 -12.39
N ILE A 174 -2.81 -2.84 -12.44
CA ILE A 174 -1.96 -2.29 -13.49
C ILE A 174 -0.58 -2.93 -13.44
N LEU A 175 0.06 -2.97 -12.26
CA LEU A 175 1.35 -3.64 -12.04
C LEU A 175 1.32 -5.11 -12.50
N ALA A 176 0.28 -5.84 -12.07
CA ALA A 176 0.13 -7.24 -12.44
C ALA A 176 0.04 -7.44 -13.96
N ARG A 177 -0.79 -6.66 -14.65
CA ARG A 177 -1.01 -6.78 -16.10
C ARG A 177 0.17 -6.29 -16.92
N LYS A 178 0.77 -5.16 -16.54
CA LYS A 178 1.80 -4.50 -17.35
C LYS A 178 3.20 -5.08 -17.12
N LEU A 179 3.51 -5.51 -15.89
CA LEU A 179 4.82 -6.05 -15.52
C LEU A 179 4.75 -7.55 -15.19
N LEU A 180 4.08 -7.93 -14.09
CA LEU A 180 4.28 -9.23 -13.45
C LEU A 180 3.83 -10.41 -14.34
N LYS A 181 2.77 -10.26 -15.12
CA LYS A 181 2.24 -11.32 -16.00
C LYS A 181 3.27 -11.82 -17.01
N ARG A 182 4.18 -10.96 -17.46
CA ARG A 182 5.17 -11.27 -18.50
C ARG A 182 6.59 -11.34 -17.99
N LEU A 183 6.81 -11.05 -16.71
CA LEU A 183 8.14 -10.99 -16.11
C LEU A 183 8.75 -12.40 -16.01
N SER A 184 10.03 -12.48 -16.34
CA SER A 184 10.89 -13.62 -16.09
C SER A 184 12.14 -13.10 -15.43
N VAL A 185 12.45 -13.58 -14.22
CA VAL A 185 13.59 -13.14 -13.41
C VAL A 185 14.18 -14.31 -12.64
N PRO A 186 15.51 -14.45 -12.59
CA PRO A 186 16.21 -15.55 -11.94
C PRO A 186 16.44 -15.33 -10.43
N ALA A 187 16.04 -14.17 -9.87
CA ALA A 187 16.28 -13.85 -8.46
C ALA A 187 15.27 -12.87 -7.89
N LYS A 188 15.10 -12.87 -6.56
CA LYS A 188 14.24 -11.92 -5.84
C LYS A 188 14.72 -10.48 -5.96
N ASP A 189 16.03 -10.24 -5.95
CA ASP A 189 16.58 -8.89 -6.07
C ASP A 189 16.32 -8.30 -7.46
N GLU A 190 16.37 -9.12 -8.50
CA GLU A 190 15.99 -8.66 -9.83
C GLU A 190 14.50 -8.35 -9.92
N LEU A 191 13.64 -9.19 -9.31
CA LEU A 191 12.21 -8.91 -9.18
C LEU A 191 11.97 -7.55 -8.51
N LYS A 192 12.62 -7.30 -7.38
CA LYS A 192 12.55 -6.04 -6.65
C LYS A 192 12.96 -4.85 -7.52
N ASN A 193 14.10 -4.95 -8.20
CA ASN A 193 14.60 -3.90 -9.08
C ASN A 193 13.63 -3.62 -10.24
N LYS A 194 13.07 -4.65 -10.87
CA LYS A 194 12.07 -4.50 -11.95
C LYS A 194 10.80 -3.81 -11.46
N ILE A 195 10.33 -4.11 -10.25
CA ILE A 195 9.16 -3.45 -9.67
C ILE A 195 9.46 -1.97 -9.41
N PHE A 196 10.62 -1.62 -8.83
CA PHE A 196 10.98 -0.22 -8.60
C PHE A 196 11.15 0.57 -9.91
N GLN A 197 11.80 0.01 -10.92
CA GLN A 197 11.90 0.61 -12.25
C GLN A 197 10.51 0.84 -12.88
N PHE A 198 9.58 -0.10 -12.71
CA PHE A 198 8.21 0.06 -13.19
C PHE A 198 7.47 1.18 -12.44
N ILE A 199 7.65 1.28 -11.11
CA ILE A 199 7.04 2.35 -10.32
C ILE A 199 7.57 3.71 -10.76
N GLU A 200 8.87 3.84 -10.95
CA GLU A 200 9.48 5.08 -11.44
C GLU A 200 8.94 5.45 -12.83
N TYR A 201 8.95 4.50 -13.75
CA TYR A 201 8.37 4.70 -15.08
C TYR A 201 6.90 5.11 -15.01
N PHE A 202 6.08 4.42 -14.19
CA PHE A 202 4.67 4.75 -14.00
C PHE A 202 4.49 6.16 -13.45
N ASN A 203 5.25 6.54 -12.44
CA ASN A 203 5.19 7.86 -11.82
C ASN A 203 5.55 8.97 -12.81
N LEU A 204 6.51 8.74 -13.71
CA LEU A 204 6.96 9.73 -14.69
C LEU A 204 6.00 9.85 -15.90
N THR A 205 5.38 8.74 -16.32
CA THR A 205 4.70 8.70 -17.62
C THR A 205 3.19 8.51 -17.56
N ALA A 206 2.66 7.94 -16.48
CA ALA A 206 1.28 7.47 -16.39
C ALA A 206 0.54 7.91 -15.11
N ALA A 207 1.22 8.55 -14.18
CA ALA A 207 0.63 8.99 -12.93
C ALA A 207 -0.46 10.03 -13.19
N LYS A 208 -1.66 9.73 -12.73
CA LYS A 208 -2.80 10.63 -12.69
C LYS A 208 -3.82 10.15 -11.68
N ALA A 209 -4.52 11.08 -11.05
CA ALA A 209 -5.62 10.77 -10.15
C ALA A 209 -6.66 9.88 -10.86
N PHE A 210 -7.12 8.84 -10.19
CA PHE A 210 -8.20 8.02 -10.72
C PHE A 210 -9.53 8.77 -10.62
N ARG A 211 -10.31 8.74 -11.69
CA ARG A 211 -11.68 9.29 -11.67
C ARG A 211 -12.57 8.37 -10.82
N TRP A 212 -12.82 8.75 -9.58
CA TRP A 212 -13.70 8.01 -8.70
C TRP A 212 -15.16 8.33 -9.00
N THR A 213 -15.94 7.33 -9.41
CA THR A 213 -17.34 7.50 -9.81
C THR A 213 -18.33 6.89 -8.83
N TYR A 214 -17.86 6.03 -7.92
CA TYR A 214 -18.72 5.39 -6.93
C TYR A 214 -19.18 6.38 -5.86
N LYS A 215 -20.49 6.50 -5.64
CA LYS A 215 -21.10 7.48 -4.73
C LYS A 215 -21.44 6.93 -3.35
N GLY A 216 -21.03 5.70 -3.03
CA GLY A 216 -21.24 5.14 -1.70
C GLY A 216 -22.70 4.77 -1.35
N LYS A 217 -23.56 4.50 -2.34
CA LYS A 217 -24.90 3.97 -2.04
C LYS A 217 -24.75 2.59 -1.41
N SER A 218 -25.22 2.42 -0.16
CA SER A 218 -25.37 1.10 0.45
C SER A 218 -26.30 0.27 -0.43
N LYS A 219 -25.91 -0.97 -0.70
CA LYS A 219 -26.89 -1.95 -1.18
C LYS A 219 -27.83 -2.18 -0.01
N THR A 220 -29.06 -1.66 -0.11
CA THR A 220 -30.20 -2.08 0.70
C THR A 220 -30.47 -3.55 0.44
#